data_686b7bd8fe6ac0d5873e1e9007912c83
#
_entry.id   686b7bd8fe6ac0d5873e1e9007912c83
#
_cell.length_a   1.000
_cell.length_b   1.000
_cell.length_c   1.000
_cell.angle_alpha   90.00
_cell.angle_beta   90.00
_cell.angle_gamma   90.00
#
_symmetry.space_group_name_H-M   'P 1'
#
loop_
_entity.id
_entity.type
_entity.pdbx_description
1 polymer ?
#
loop_
_entity_poly.entity_id
_entity_poly.type
_entity_poly.pdbx_seq_one_letter_code
_entity_poly.pdbx_strand_id
1 'polypeptide(L)' 'MNVVVSDTTPLNYLILIGEIGVLPLLFEKVFVPPAVIQEMKHPRAPAAVSLWATSLPAWVEIRRTIFEYTR' A
#
# COMPACT_ATOMS: atom_id res chain seq x y z
N MET A 1 -11.34 -9.17 -13.09
CA MET A 1 -11.10 -8.38 -11.88
C MET A 1 -9.63 -7.96 -11.82
N ASN A 2 -9.40 -6.68 -11.63
CA ASN A 2 -8.04 -6.14 -11.58
C ASN A 2 -7.61 -5.97 -10.14
N VAL A 3 -6.74 -6.87 -9.70
CA VAL A 3 -6.21 -6.86 -8.34
C VAL A 3 -4.69 -6.87 -8.43
N VAL A 4 -4.06 -6.12 -7.55
CA VAL A 4 -2.60 -6.09 -7.50
C VAL A 4 -2.15 -6.19 -6.04
N VAL A 5 -0.99 -6.80 -5.84
CA VAL A 5 -0.34 -6.84 -4.54
C VAL A 5 0.81 -5.84 -4.60
N SER A 6 0.84 -4.91 -3.66
CA SER A 6 1.83 -3.85 -3.68
C SER A 6 2.80 -3.95 -2.52
N ASP A 7 4.02 -3.55 -2.79
CA ASP A 7 5.08 -3.43 -1.80
C ASP A 7 5.18 -1.97 -1.32
N THR A 8 6.08 -1.73 -0.37
CA THR A 8 6.23 -0.42 0.25
C THR A 8 6.71 0.65 -0.73
N THR A 9 7.72 0.34 -1.53
CA THR A 9 8.38 1.34 -2.35
C THR A 9 7.45 2.01 -3.36
N PRO A 10 6.68 1.28 -4.17
CA PRO A 10 5.78 1.96 -5.09
C PRO A 10 4.69 2.75 -4.41
N LEU A 11 4.18 2.27 -3.26
CA LEU A 11 3.18 3.03 -2.52
C LEU A 11 3.76 4.34 -2.00
N ASN A 12 4.94 4.27 -1.39
CA ASN A 12 5.60 5.46 -0.89
C ASN A 12 5.82 6.49 -1.99
N TYR A 13 6.31 6.03 -3.13
CA TYR A 13 6.58 6.90 -4.24
C TYR A 13 5.31 7.62 -4.70
N LEU A 14 4.23 6.85 -4.90
CA LEU A 14 2.98 7.44 -5.38
C LEU A 14 2.37 8.41 -4.38
N ILE A 15 2.48 8.11 -3.09
CA ILE A 15 1.98 9.01 -2.06
C ILE A 15 2.77 10.32 -2.09
N LEU A 16 4.10 10.21 -2.14
CA LEU A 16 4.95 11.39 -2.04
C LEU A 16 4.82 12.32 -3.24
N ILE A 17 4.55 11.77 -4.42
CA ILE A 17 4.34 12.62 -5.60
C ILE A 17 2.88 13.05 -5.76
N GLY A 18 2.00 12.61 -4.84
CA GLY A 18 0.60 13.01 -4.89
C GLY A 18 -0.23 12.26 -5.92
N GLU A 19 0.23 11.10 -6.37
CA GLU A 19 -0.45 10.36 -7.43
C GLU A 19 -1.00 9.01 -6.98
N ILE A 20 -1.16 8.82 -5.68
CA ILE A 20 -1.64 7.53 -5.17
C ILE A 20 -3.04 7.21 -5.71
N GLY A 21 -3.81 8.22 -6.05
CA GLY A 21 -5.16 8.05 -6.59
C GLY A 21 -5.22 7.41 -7.97
N VAL A 22 -4.06 7.23 -8.63
CA VAL A 22 -4.03 6.54 -9.91
C VAL A 22 -4.36 5.05 -9.75
N LEU A 23 -4.10 4.48 -8.59
CA LEU A 23 -4.28 3.05 -8.37
C LEU A 23 -5.73 2.60 -8.53
N PRO A 24 -6.74 3.28 -7.94
CA PRO A 24 -8.12 2.83 -8.14
C PRO A 24 -8.62 3.04 -9.56
N LEU A 25 -7.92 3.81 -10.37
CA LEU A 25 -8.28 3.96 -11.77
C LEU A 25 -7.85 2.74 -12.59
N LEU A 26 -6.82 2.04 -12.12
CA LEU A 26 -6.26 0.89 -12.83
C LEU A 26 -6.69 -0.45 -12.23
N PHE A 27 -6.95 -0.48 -10.94
CA PHE A 27 -7.21 -1.73 -10.22
C PHE A 27 -8.45 -1.57 -9.35
N GLU A 28 -9.23 -2.65 -9.25
CA GLU A 28 -10.39 -2.67 -8.36
C GLU A 28 -9.96 -2.71 -6.90
N LYS A 29 -8.91 -3.45 -6.63
CA LYS A 29 -8.38 -3.62 -5.27
C LYS A 29 -6.86 -3.65 -5.30
N VAL A 30 -6.27 -3.09 -4.27
CA VAL A 30 -4.84 -3.19 -4.03
C VAL A 30 -4.67 -3.94 -2.71
N PHE A 31 -4.05 -5.11 -2.76
CA PHE A 31 -3.77 -5.89 -1.57
C PHE A 31 -2.40 -5.52 -1.05
N VAL A 32 -2.31 -5.25 0.25
CA VAL A 32 -1.07 -4.83 0.88
C VAL A 32 -0.80 -5.75 2.07
N PRO A 33 0.36 -6.40 2.13
CA PRO A 33 0.69 -7.25 3.29
C PRO A 33 0.77 -6.43 4.58
N PRO A 34 0.43 -7.03 5.72
CA PRO A 34 0.51 -6.32 6.99
C PRO A 34 1.90 -5.74 7.29
N ALA A 35 2.96 -6.43 6.89
CA ALA A 35 4.31 -5.94 7.12
C ALA A 35 4.58 -4.63 6.39
N VAL A 36 4.00 -4.47 5.19
CA VAL A 36 4.15 -3.24 4.42
C VAL A 36 3.47 -2.08 5.13
N ILE A 37 2.27 -2.32 5.64
CA ILE A 37 1.55 -1.27 6.40
C ILE A 37 2.35 -0.86 7.63
N GLN A 38 2.95 -1.82 8.33
CA GLN A 38 3.75 -1.52 9.49
C GLN A 38 4.99 -0.70 9.14
N GLU A 39 5.63 -1.02 8.02
CA GLU A 39 6.75 -0.21 7.55
C GLU A 39 6.34 1.22 7.26
N MET A 40 5.16 1.39 6.65
CA MET A 40 4.67 2.73 6.32
C MET A 40 4.34 3.54 7.55
N LYS A 41 4.00 2.88 8.66
CA LYS A 41 3.71 3.54 9.93
C LYS A 41 4.94 3.72 10.80
N HIS A 42 6.10 3.27 10.34
CA HIS A 42 7.33 3.38 11.11
C HIS A 42 7.63 4.86 11.41
N PRO A 43 8.19 5.16 12.61
CA PRO A 43 8.47 6.56 12.96
C PRO A 43 9.38 7.29 11.97
N ARG A 44 10.18 6.55 11.22
CA ARG A 44 11.09 7.16 10.23
C ARG A 44 10.46 7.32 8.85
N ALA A 45 9.23 6.83 8.67
CA ALA A 45 8.55 7.01 7.39
C ALA A 45 8.16 8.48 7.22
N PRO A 46 8.09 8.96 5.98
CA PRO A 46 7.59 10.33 5.75
C PRO A 46 6.20 10.51 6.31
N ALA A 47 5.92 11.70 6.83
CA ALA A 47 4.64 11.97 7.49
C ALA A 47 3.44 11.68 6.57
N ALA A 48 3.53 12.03 5.30
CA ALA A 48 2.45 11.79 4.36
C ALA A 48 2.17 10.30 4.20
N VAL A 49 3.21 9.48 4.22
CA VAL A 49 3.08 8.03 4.11
C VAL A 49 2.43 7.45 5.37
N SER A 50 2.88 7.88 6.53
CA SER A 50 2.30 7.45 7.80
C SER A 50 0.82 7.79 7.90
N LEU A 51 0.48 9.02 7.55
CA LEU A 51 -0.91 9.46 7.59
C LEU A 51 -1.79 8.63 6.66
N TRP A 52 -1.31 8.36 5.46
CA TRP A 52 -2.05 7.55 4.51
C TRP A 52 -2.29 6.15 5.07
N ALA A 53 -1.28 5.57 5.70
CA ALA A 53 -1.37 4.21 6.23
C ALA A 53 -2.31 4.10 7.44
N THR A 54 -2.57 5.20 8.15
CA THR A 54 -3.48 5.18 9.28
C THR A 54 -4.94 5.35 8.87
N SER A 55 -5.20 5.75 7.63
CA SER A 55 -6.56 6.00 7.16
C SER A 55 -6.68 5.51 5.73
N LEU A 56 -6.64 4.19 5.56
CA LEU A 56 -6.59 3.57 4.24
C LEU A 56 -7.90 3.76 3.49
N PRO A 57 -7.81 4.01 2.17
CA PRO A 57 -9.02 4.11 1.35
C PRO A 57 -9.67 2.74 1.15
N ALA A 58 -10.93 2.76 0.72
CA ALA A 58 -11.72 1.54 0.60
C ALA A 58 -11.16 0.55 -0.41
N TRP A 59 -10.40 1.02 -1.39
CA TRP A 59 -9.83 0.15 -2.41
C TRP A 59 -8.55 -0.55 -1.97
N VAL A 60 -8.06 -0.27 -0.75
CA VAL A 60 -6.91 -0.97 -0.18
C VAL A 60 -7.40 -2.02 0.79
N GLU A 61 -6.85 -3.23 0.67
CA GLU A 61 -7.19 -4.31 1.57
C GLU A 61 -5.90 -4.91 2.12
N ILE A 62 -5.82 -5.00 3.45
CA ILE A 62 -4.65 -5.60 4.09
C ILE A 62 -4.83 -7.10 4.04
N ARG A 63 -3.93 -7.79 3.36
CA ARG A 63 -3.99 -9.23 3.21
C ARG A 63 -2.62 -9.85 3.31
N ARG A 64 -2.54 -10.92 4.06
CA ARG A 64 -1.35 -11.75 4.07
C ARG A 64 -1.39 -12.63 2.84
N THR A 65 -0.32 -12.63 2.06
CA THR A 65 -0.26 -13.40 0.84
C THR A 65 0.61 -14.63 1.05
N ILE A 66 0.17 -15.76 0.49
CA ILE A 66 0.92 -17.00 0.61
C ILE A 66 2.23 -16.92 -0.17
N PHE A 67 2.26 -16.11 -1.20
CA PHE A 67 3.43 -15.99 -2.06
C PHE A 67 4.67 -15.57 -1.30
N GLU A 68 4.49 -14.89 -0.18
CA GLU A 68 5.62 -14.43 0.62
C GLU A 68 6.44 -15.59 1.16
N TYR A 69 5.85 -16.76 1.26
CA TYR A 69 6.50 -17.89 1.87
C TYR A 69 7.16 -18.82 0.88
N THR A 70 7.06 -18.53 -0.39
CA THR A 70 7.63 -19.39 -1.42
C THR A 70 9.02 -18.95 -1.83
N ARG A 71 9.52 -17.94 -1.21
CA ARG A 71 10.83 -17.40 -1.55
C ARG A 71 11.94 -17.98 -0.76
#